data_6759e331c0c9411c9d07698eee8ed19c
#
_entry.id   6759e331c0c9411c9d07698eee8ed19c
#
_cell.length_a   1.000
_cell.length_b   1.000
_cell.length_c   1.000
_cell.angle_alpha   90.00
_cell.angle_beta   90.00
_cell.angle_gamma   90.00
#
_symmetry.space_group_name_H-M   'P 1'
#
loop_
_entity.id
_entity.type
_entity.pdbx_description
1 polymer ?
#
loop_
_entity_poly.entity_id
_entity_poly.type
_entity_poly.pdbx_seq_one_letter_code
_entity_poly.pdbx_strand_id
1 'polypeptide(L)'
;MILWLNGAFGAGKTQTAFALQRRLPGSYVYDPENAGSFIARNLPGPLGEGDFQDYPMWREFNYRMLDYIAGRYGGDIIVPMTLTSRAYYDELVGGLSRSHEVRHVILYAEKKSLLRRLAYRLEGRRSWGARQIDRCLRAFDRDIPGVKLHTDRLSVEQAAERVAALAGLTLAEDRRSRPRRLLDRAAARIRHIR
;
A
#
# COMPACT_ATOMS: atom_id res chain seq x y z
N MET A 1 0.66 16.28 1.10
CA MET A 1 0.09 15.30 2.06
C MET A 1 0.64 13.90 1.77
N ILE A 2 0.76 13.03 2.80
CA ILE A 2 1.07 11.61 2.65
C ILE A 2 -0.22 10.80 2.78
N LEU A 3 -0.59 10.03 1.76
CA LEU A 3 -1.73 9.10 1.78
C LEU A 3 -1.21 7.67 1.93
N TRP A 4 -1.31 7.11 3.14
CA TRP A 4 -0.90 5.74 3.42
C TRP A 4 -2.05 4.76 3.16
N LEU A 5 -1.86 3.89 2.18
CA LEU A 5 -2.79 2.81 1.85
C LEU A 5 -2.33 1.50 2.48
N ASN A 6 -2.91 1.15 3.61
CA ASN A 6 -2.68 -0.12 4.27
C ASN A 6 -3.66 -1.19 3.78
N GLY A 7 -3.44 -2.43 4.14
CA GLY A 7 -4.34 -3.54 3.80
C GLY A 7 -3.57 -4.85 3.60
N ALA A 8 -4.28 -5.97 3.69
CA ALA A 8 -3.71 -7.30 3.52
C ALA A 8 -3.20 -7.54 2.08
N PHE A 9 -2.45 -8.62 1.90
CA PHE A 9 -2.09 -9.11 0.57
C PHE A 9 -3.35 -9.45 -0.21
N GLY A 10 -3.45 -8.98 -1.46
CA GLY A 10 -4.68 -9.08 -2.26
C GLY A 10 -5.72 -7.97 -2.03
N ALA A 11 -5.56 -7.07 -1.07
CA ALA A 11 -6.52 -5.97 -0.82
C ALA A 11 -6.61 -4.95 -1.96
N GLY A 12 -5.57 -4.84 -2.82
CA GLY A 12 -5.57 -3.97 -3.98
C GLY A 12 -4.84 -2.64 -3.79
N LYS A 13 -4.00 -2.51 -2.75
CA LYS A 13 -3.23 -1.29 -2.43
C LYS A 13 -2.54 -0.67 -3.64
N THR A 14 -1.65 -1.43 -4.27
CA THR A 14 -0.87 -0.97 -5.43
C THR A 14 -1.75 -0.54 -6.61
N GLN A 15 -2.81 -1.31 -6.90
CA GLN A 15 -3.75 -0.97 -7.98
C GLN A 15 -4.50 0.32 -7.68
N THR A 16 -4.94 0.49 -6.43
CA THR A 16 -5.62 1.70 -5.96
C THR A 16 -4.67 2.89 -5.97
N ALA A 17 -3.41 2.72 -5.52
CA ALA A 17 -2.39 3.77 -5.56
C ALA A 17 -2.16 4.32 -6.98
N PHE A 18 -1.99 3.43 -7.98
CA PHE A 18 -1.83 3.86 -9.36
C PHE A 18 -3.12 4.41 -9.99
N ALA A 19 -4.30 3.95 -9.53
CA ALA A 19 -5.57 4.54 -9.98
C ALA A 19 -5.73 5.98 -9.46
N LEU A 20 -5.33 6.23 -8.21
CA LEU A 20 -5.26 7.55 -7.61
C LEU A 20 -4.26 8.44 -8.35
N GLN A 21 -3.01 7.98 -8.51
CA GLN A 21 -1.96 8.75 -9.16
C GLN A 21 -2.36 9.23 -10.56
N ARG A 22 -3.04 8.41 -11.33
CA ARG A 22 -3.51 8.80 -12.67
C ARG A 22 -4.54 9.91 -12.67
N ARG A 23 -5.24 10.13 -11.56
CA ARG A 23 -6.34 11.10 -11.44
C ARG A 23 -6.03 12.22 -10.43
N LEU A 24 -4.85 12.20 -9.83
CA LEU A 24 -4.31 13.26 -8.96
C LEU A 24 -3.10 13.88 -9.64
N PRO A 25 -3.26 14.99 -10.36
CA PRO A 25 -2.14 15.67 -10.99
C PRO A 25 -1.07 16.04 -9.98
N GLY A 26 0.20 15.78 -10.33
CA GLY A 26 1.31 16.06 -9.45
C GLY A 26 1.47 15.07 -8.27
N SER A 27 0.69 13.99 -8.17
CA SER A 27 0.91 12.98 -7.14
C SER A 27 2.03 12.00 -7.50
N TYR A 28 2.66 11.41 -6.48
CA TYR A 28 3.75 10.45 -6.61
C TYR A 28 3.43 9.19 -5.82
N VAL A 29 3.67 8.01 -6.39
CA VAL A 29 3.57 6.74 -5.67
C VAL A 29 4.96 6.36 -5.17
N TYR A 30 5.13 6.35 -3.86
CA TYR A 30 6.32 5.85 -3.18
C TYR A 30 6.06 4.43 -2.67
N ASP A 31 6.85 3.47 -3.15
CA ASP A 31 6.72 2.06 -2.78
C ASP A 31 7.85 1.63 -1.82
N PRO A 32 7.57 1.48 -0.52
CA PRO A 32 8.57 1.05 0.47
C PRO A 32 9.14 -0.34 0.24
N GLU A 33 8.45 -1.21 -0.52
CA GLU A 33 8.93 -2.56 -0.84
C GLU A 33 10.21 -2.53 -1.70
N ASN A 34 10.45 -1.44 -2.44
CA ASN A 34 11.68 -1.25 -3.21
C ASN A 34 12.93 -1.26 -2.30
N ALA A 35 12.86 -0.53 -1.18
CA ALA A 35 13.94 -0.51 -0.18
C ALA A 35 14.11 -1.89 0.47
N GLY A 36 13.00 -2.57 0.80
CA GLY A 36 13.02 -3.92 1.35
C GLY A 36 13.69 -4.93 0.40
N SER A 37 13.33 -4.87 -0.88
CA SER A 37 13.95 -5.71 -1.91
C SER A 37 15.45 -5.42 -2.11
N PHE A 38 15.86 -4.16 -1.98
CA PHE A 38 17.27 -3.78 -2.03
C PHE A 38 18.04 -4.35 -0.84
N ILE A 39 17.54 -4.14 0.38
CA ILE A 39 18.15 -4.64 1.61
C ILE A 39 18.30 -6.16 1.56
N ALA A 40 17.21 -6.89 1.29
CA ALA A 40 17.21 -8.34 1.27
C ALA A 40 18.22 -8.95 0.29
N ARG A 41 18.47 -8.29 -0.87
CA ARG A 41 19.43 -8.77 -1.87
C ARG A 41 20.88 -8.46 -1.51
N ASN A 42 21.14 -7.52 -0.64
CA ASN A 42 22.48 -7.07 -0.28
C ASN A 42 22.94 -7.56 1.11
N LEU A 43 22.10 -8.30 1.83
CA LEU A 43 22.47 -8.90 3.09
C LEU A 43 22.96 -10.34 2.92
N PRO A 44 23.98 -10.78 3.70
CA PRO A 44 24.33 -12.19 3.81
C PRO A 44 23.13 -13.02 4.30
N GLY A 45 22.94 -14.22 3.75
CA GLY A 45 21.80 -15.09 4.05
C GLY A 45 21.47 -15.28 5.54
N PRO A 46 22.48 -15.48 6.44
CA PRO A 46 22.24 -15.61 7.88
C PRO A 46 21.63 -14.37 8.57
N LEU A 47 21.71 -13.20 7.93
CA LEU A 47 21.10 -11.95 8.42
C LEU A 47 19.73 -11.68 7.80
N GLY A 48 19.20 -12.63 7.02
CA GLY A 48 17.91 -12.50 6.37
C GLY A 48 16.75 -12.60 7.35
N GLU A 49 15.87 -11.60 7.35
CA GLU A 49 14.60 -11.62 8.09
C GLU A 49 13.46 -12.19 7.22
N GLY A 50 12.46 -12.77 7.87
CA GLY A 50 11.29 -13.31 7.17
C GLY A 50 10.36 -12.25 6.57
N ASP A 51 10.42 -11.03 7.09
CA ASP A 51 9.70 -9.85 6.59
C ASP A 51 10.68 -8.67 6.64
N PHE A 52 10.83 -7.93 5.52
CA PHE A 52 11.75 -6.79 5.47
C PHE A 52 11.38 -5.66 6.45
N GLN A 53 10.15 -5.63 6.97
CA GLN A 53 9.74 -4.69 8.01
C GLN A 53 10.47 -4.94 9.33
N ASP A 54 10.98 -6.16 9.54
CA ASP A 54 11.72 -6.51 10.76
C ASP A 54 13.13 -5.91 10.78
N TYR A 55 13.67 -5.49 9.62
CA TYR A 55 14.91 -4.70 9.58
C TYR A 55 14.69 -3.28 10.12
N PRO A 56 15.36 -2.86 11.22
CA PRO A 56 15.31 -1.49 11.69
C PRO A 56 15.73 -0.48 10.61
N MET A 57 16.79 -0.81 9.83
CA MET A 57 17.27 0.03 8.73
C MET A 57 16.22 0.25 7.65
N TRP A 58 15.31 -0.70 7.39
CA TRP A 58 14.23 -0.53 6.43
C TRP A 58 13.23 0.53 6.92
N ARG A 59 12.88 0.49 8.21
CA ARG A 59 11.95 1.44 8.80
C ARG A 59 12.54 2.84 8.84
N GLU A 60 13.79 2.97 9.29
CA GLU A 60 14.49 4.25 9.33
C GLU A 60 14.65 4.85 7.93
N PHE A 61 15.08 4.07 6.93
CA PHE A 61 15.23 4.52 5.56
C PHE A 61 13.91 5.04 5.00
N ASN A 62 12.83 4.29 5.12
CA ASN A 62 11.52 4.71 4.61
C ASN A 62 10.97 5.93 5.33
N TYR A 63 11.17 6.03 6.65
CA TYR A 63 10.83 7.23 7.41
C TYR A 63 11.56 8.45 6.86
N ARG A 64 12.88 8.39 6.75
CA ARG A 64 13.70 9.53 6.27
C ARG A 64 13.42 9.88 4.82
N MET A 65 13.20 8.91 3.96
CA MET A 65 12.85 9.17 2.56
C MET A 65 11.49 9.86 2.44
N LEU A 66 10.48 9.40 3.17
CA LEU A 66 9.16 10.02 3.14
C LEU A 66 9.17 11.41 3.75
N ASP A 67 9.88 11.62 4.86
CA ASP A 67 10.09 12.93 5.47
C ASP A 67 10.78 13.90 4.50
N TYR A 68 11.85 13.45 3.85
CA TYR A 68 12.56 14.23 2.84
C TYR A 68 11.69 14.62 1.65
N ILE A 69 10.92 13.65 1.10
CA ILE A 69 10.04 13.91 -0.04
C ILE A 69 8.90 14.85 0.38
N ALA A 70 8.25 14.58 1.52
CA ALA A 70 7.12 15.37 2.00
C ALA A 70 7.49 16.83 2.32
N GLY A 71 8.73 17.06 2.78
CA GLY A 71 9.23 18.41 3.05
C GLY A 71 9.59 19.23 1.80
N ARG A 72 9.70 18.60 0.62
CA ARG A 72 10.20 19.26 -0.61
C ARG A 72 9.31 19.10 -1.82
N TYR A 73 8.50 18.08 -1.85
CA TYR A 73 7.62 17.79 -2.98
C TYR A 73 6.23 18.41 -2.76
N GLY A 74 5.82 19.26 -3.69
CA GLY A 74 4.55 20.00 -3.56
C GLY A 74 3.28 19.21 -3.87
N GLY A 75 3.41 17.92 -4.27
CA GLY A 75 2.28 17.06 -4.60
C GLY A 75 1.96 16.06 -3.50
N ASP A 76 0.90 15.27 -3.70
CA ASP A 76 0.52 14.21 -2.78
C ASP A 76 1.40 12.97 -2.96
N ILE A 77 1.78 12.33 -1.85
CA ILE A 77 2.59 11.12 -1.83
C ILE A 77 1.68 9.95 -1.45
N ILE A 78 1.55 8.95 -2.32
CA ILE A 78 0.71 7.77 -2.11
C ILE A 78 1.62 6.60 -1.74
N VAL A 79 1.40 5.99 -0.57
CA VAL A 79 2.26 4.93 -0.01
C VAL A 79 1.47 3.63 0.14
N PRO A 80 1.53 2.70 -0.84
CA PRO A 80 0.83 1.42 -0.75
C PRO A 80 1.67 0.39 0.03
N MET A 81 1.52 0.34 1.36
CA MET A 81 2.31 -0.57 2.19
C MET A 81 1.46 -1.26 3.26
N THR A 82 1.69 -2.57 3.46
CA THR A 82 1.11 -3.33 4.56
C THR A 82 1.90 -3.07 5.84
N LEU A 83 1.26 -2.58 6.90
CA LEU A 83 1.82 -2.51 8.25
C LEU A 83 0.86 -3.22 9.21
N THR A 84 1.36 -4.21 9.92
CA THR A 84 0.57 -5.03 10.86
C THR A 84 1.10 -4.98 12.30
N SER A 85 2.33 -4.51 12.52
CA SER A 85 2.88 -4.25 13.84
C SER A 85 2.50 -2.84 14.29
N ARG A 86 1.90 -2.72 15.47
CA ARG A 86 1.57 -1.42 16.07
C ARG A 86 2.82 -0.57 16.29
N ALA A 87 3.90 -1.18 16.76
CA ALA A 87 5.17 -0.48 16.97
C ALA A 87 5.72 0.09 15.64
N TYR A 88 5.70 -0.69 14.56
CA TYR A 88 6.16 -0.21 13.24
C TYR A 88 5.26 0.87 12.65
N TYR A 89 3.95 0.76 12.91
CA TYR A 89 3.00 1.80 12.55
C TYR A 89 3.29 3.11 13.28
N ASP A 90 3.50 3.06 14.59
CA ASP A 90 3.78 4.24 15.39
C ASP A 90 5.15 4.87 15.03
N GLU A 91 6.14 4.03 14.70
CA GLU A 91 7.46 4.46 14.24
C GLU A 91 7.38 5.20 12.89
N LEU A 92 6.70 4.65 11.90
CA LEU A 92 6.62 5.20 10.55
C LEU A 92 5.49 6.22 10.41
N VAL A 93 4.24 5.77 10.49
CA VAL A 93 3.06 6.61 10.23
C VAL A 93 2.89 7.63 11.36
N GLY A 94 3.01 7.18 12.61
CA GLY A 94 2.96 8.05 13.78
C GLY A 94 4.09 9.06 13.79
N GLY A 95 5.30 8.64 13.46
CA GLY A 95 6.47 9.53 13.34
C GLY A 95 6.25 10.62 12.29
N LEU A 96 5.86 10.24 11.06
CA LEU A 96 5.60 11.18 9.97
C LEU A 96 4.45 12.16 10.27
N SER A 97 3.43 11.70 11.00
CA SER A 97 2.29 12.54 11.38
C SER A 97 2.62 13.68 12.33
N ARG A 98 3.83 13.69 12.92
CA ARG A 98 4.28 14.81 13.80
C ARG A 98 4.68 16.05 13.00
N SER A 99 5.14 15.84 11.75
CA SER A 99 5.69 16.92 10.91
C SER A 99 4.93 17.12 9.60
N HIS A 100 4.11 16.15 9.21
CA HIS A 100 3.41 16.16 7.93
C HIS A 100 1.94 15.79 8.09
N GLU A 101 1.11 16.25 7.17
CA GLU A 101 -0.26 15.76 7.05
C GLU A 101 -0.25 14.34 6.50
N VAL A 102 -0.68 13.37 7.32
CA VAL A 102 -0.77 11.95 6.94
C VAL A 102 -2.22 11.49 7.03
N ARG A 103 -2.74 10.93 5.94
CA ARG A 103 -4.03 10.25 5.90
C ARG A 103 -3.78 8.75 5.77
N HIS A 104 -4.36 7.97 6.66
CA HIS A 104 -4.20 6.52 6.70
C HIS A 104 -5.54 5.83 6.44
N VAL A 105 -5.59 5.04 5.36
CA VAL A 105 -6.76 4.27 4.96
C VAL A 105 -6.39 2.79 4.86
N ILE A 106 -7.18 1.92 5.49
CA ILE A 106 -7.02 0.48 5.44
C ILE A 106 -7.98 -0.09 4.38
N LEU A 107 -7.44 -0.60 3.27
CA LEU A 107 -8.22 -1.36 2.29
C LEU A 107 -8.53 -2.73 2.89
N TYR A 108 -9.73 -2.89 3.41
CA TYR A 108 -10.18 -4.10 4.09
C TYR A 108 -11.01 -4.97 3.14
N ALA A 109 -10.81 -6.27 3.19
CA ALA A 109 -11.66 -7.23 2.50
C ALA A 109 -11.68 -8.56 3.27
N GLU A 110 -12.74 -9.32 3.10
CA GLU A 110 -12.88 -10.66 3.70
C GLU A 110 -11.81 -11.61 3.18
N LYS A 111 -11.38 -12.55 4.02
CA LYS A 111 -10.38 -13.58 3.69
C LYS A 111 -10.66 -14.27 2.36
N LYS A 112 -11.94 -14.65 2.11
CA LYS A 112 -12.36 -15.29 0.86
C LYS A 112 -12.08 -14.43 -0.37
N SER A 113 -12.34 -13.14 -0.28
CA SER A 113 -12.07 -12.16 -1.35
C SER A 113 -10.58 -11.99 -1.60
N LEU A 114 -9.78 -11.89 -0.53
CA LEU A 114 -8.32 -11.77 -0.61
C LEU A 114 -7.70 -12.99 -1.29
N LEU A 115 -8.05 -14.20 -0.86
CA LEU A 115 -7.56 -15.45 -1.45
C LEU A 115 -7.95 -15.58 -2.92
N ARG A 116 -9.19 -15.21 -3.29
CA ARG A 116 -9.62 -15.19 -4.68
C ARG A 116 -8.78 -14.22 -5.52
N ARG A 117 -8.51 -13.01 -5.01
CA ARG A 117 -7.71 -12.00 -5.71
C ARG A 117 -6.26 -12.41 -5.88
N LEU A 118 -5.67 -13.10 -4.88
CA LEU A 118 -4.31 -13.67 -5.00
C LEU A 118 -4.27 -14.79 -6.05
N ALA A 119 -5.27 -15.67 -6.07
CA ALA A 119 -5.37 -16.71 -7.10
C ALA A 119 -5.41 -16.14 -8.52
N TYR A 120 -6.11 -15.03 -8.76
CA TYR A 120 -6.09 -14.32 -10.06
C TYR A 120 -4.73 -13.72 -10.44
N ARG A 121 -3.82 -13.61 -9.49
CA ARG A 121 -2.43 -13.17 -9.73
C ARG A 121 -1.46 -14.33 -9.94
N LEU A 122 -1.94 -15.55 -10.08
CA LEU A 122 -1.16 -16.78 -10.11
C LEU A 122 -0.37 -17.04 -8.79
N GLU A 123 -0.70 -16.32 -7.75
CA GLU A 123 -0.21 -16.57 -6.40
C GLU A 123 -1.08 -17.65 -5.75
N GLY A 124 -0.51 -18.85 -5.58
CA GLY A 124 -1.22 -19.98 -4.98
C GLY A 124 -1.62 -19.71 -3.51
N ARG A 125 -2.58 -20.50 -3.01
CA ARG A 125 -3.01 -20.47 -1.59
C ARG A 125 -1.87 -20.68 -0.58
N ARG A 126 -0.74 -21.22 -1.03
CA ARG A 126 0.48 -21.46 -0.23
C ARG A 126 1.53 -20.35 -0.37
N SER A 127 1.24 -19.28 -1.13
CA SER A 127 2.14 -18.13 -1.24
C SER A 127 2.38 -17.50 0.13
N TRP A 128 3.51 -16.82 0.28
CA TRP A 128 3.83 -16.11 1.51
C TRP A 128 2.73 -15.11 1.88
N GLY A 129 2.25 -14.32 0.91
CA GLY A 129 1.18 -13.35 1.12
C GLY A 129 -0.14 -14.00 1.58
N ALA A 130 -0.50 -15.18 1.04
CA ALA A 130 -1.70 -15.90 1.47
C ALA A 130 -1.61 -16.35 2.93
N ARG A 131 -0.41 -16.78 3.38
CA ARG A 131 -0.17 -17.17 4.79
C ARG A 131 -0.25 -15.98 5.76
N GLN A 132 0.00 -14.76 5.29
CA GLN A 132 -0.05 -13.55 6.12
C GLN A 132 -1.46 -12.97 6.31
N ILE A 133 -2.46 -13.42 5.53
CA ILE A 133 -3.81 -12.81 5.54
C ILE A 133 -4.43 -12.78 6.94
N ASP A 134 -4.38 -13.89 7.68
CA ASP A 134 -5.00 -13.95 9.02
C ASP A 134 -4.31 -13.02 10.02
N ARG A 135 -2.98 -12.89 9.94
CA ARG A 135 -2.21 -11.91 10.71
C ARG A 135 -2.65 -10.49 10.39
N CYS A 136 -2.76 -10.17 9.10
CA CYS A 136 -3.17 -8.85 8.65
C CYS A 136 -4.58 -8.48 9.14
N LEU A 137 -5.55 -9.38 8.97
CA LEU A 137 -6.93 -9.11 9.37
C LEU A 137 -7.04 -8.90 10.88
N ARG A 138 -6.39 -9.75 11.68
CA ARG A 138 -6.35 -9.55 13.14
C ARG A 138 -5.74 -8.22 13.54
N ALA A 139 -4.62 -7.84 12.93
CA ALA A 139 -3.97 -6.57 13.22
C ALA A 139 -4.86 -5.37 12.87
N PHE A 140 -5.52 -5.40 11.71
CA PHE A 140 -6.44 -4.32 11.32
C PHE A 140 -7.72 -4.27 12.14
N ASP A 141 -8.11 -5.37 12.76
CA ASP A 141 -9.29 -5.39 13.63
C ASP A 141 -9.00 -4.87 15.05
N ARG A 142 -7.75 -5.01 15.53
CA ARG A 142 -7.42 -4.79 16.93
C ARG A 142 -6.34 -3.72 17.17
N ASP A 143 -5.28 -3.74 16.34
CA ASP A 143 -4.02 -3.09 16.72
C ASP A 143 -3.73 -1.83 15.90
N ILE A 144 -4.09 -1.83 14.62
CA ILE A 144 -3.76 -0.73 13.71
C ILE A 144 -4.92 0.23 13.60
N PRO A 145 -4.75 1.50 14.04
CA PRO A 145 -5.79 2.52 13.90
C PRO A 145 -5.95 2.93 12.43
N GLY A 146 -7.10 3.45 12.07
CA GLY A 146 -7.36 3.99 10.73
C GLY A 146 -8.77 3.71 10.23
N VAL A 147 -9.14 4.39 9.16
CA VAL A 147 -10.44 4.22 8.52
C VAL A 147 -10.39 2.97 7.64
N LYS A 148 -11.28 2.01 7.92
CA LYS A 148 -11.42 0.80 7.11
C LYS A 148 -12.37 1.05 5.93
N LEU A 149 -11.87 0.86 4.73
CA LEU A 149 -12.66 0.84 3.51
C LEU A 149 -12.90 -0.61 3.06
N HIS A 150 -14.11 -1.10 3.19
CA HIS A 150 -14.48 -2.42 2.70
C HIS A 150 -14.50 -2.46 1.17
N THR A 151 -13.64 -3.30 0.58
CA THR A 151 -13.39 -3.34 -0.87
C THR A 151 -13.93 -4.58 -1.57
N ASP A 152 -14.66 -5.45 -0.88
CA ASP A 152 -15.13 -6.75 -1.42
C ASP A 152 -15.91 -6.60 -2.72
N ARG A 153 -16.78 -5.61 -2.79
CA ARG A 153 -17.67 -5.32 -3.91
C ARG A 153 -17.24 -4.13 -4.77
N LEU A 154 -16.08 -3.54 -4.48
CA LEU A 154 -15.59 -2.37 -5.20
C LEU A 154 -14.66 -2.76 -6.36
N SER A 155 -14.80 -2.08 -7.49
CA SER A 155 -13.74 -2.05 -8.50
C SER A 155 -12.55 -1.23 -8.00
N VAL A 156 -11.42 -1.31 -8.70
CA VAL A 156 -10.22 -0.51 -8.37
C VAL A 156 -10.51 0.99 -8.47
N GLU A 157 -11.29 1.39 -9.46
CA GLU A 157 -11.68 2.79 -9.67
C GLU A 157 -12.59 3.27 -8.54
N GLN A 158 -13.61 2.49 -8.18
CA GLN A 158 -14.48 2.81 -7.04
C GLN A 158 -13.71 2.87 -5.72
N ALA A 159 -12.75 1.95 -5.51
CA ALA A 159 -11.89 2.00 -4.33
C ALA A 159 -11.05 3.30 -4.31
N ALA A 160 -10.48 3.70 -5.45
CA ALA A 160 -9.74 4.95 -5.55
C ALA A 160 -10.62 6.18 -5.27
N GLU A 161 -11.84 6.23 -5.79
CA GLU A 161 -12.79 7.31 -5.52
C GLU A 161 -13.18 7.40 -4.04
N ARG A 162 -13.44 6.24 -3.39
CA ARG A 162 -13.75 6.21 -1.96
C ARG A 162 -12.56 6.61 -1.11
N VAL A 163 -11.35 6.15 -1.45
CA VAL A 163 -10.12 6.55 -0.75
C VAL A 163 -9.90 8.07 -0.88
N ALA A 164 -10.05 8.63 -2.09
CA ALA A 164 -9.90 10.06 -2.30
C ALA A 164 -10.90 10.86 -1.45
N ALA A 165 -12.18 10.45 -1.44
CA ALA A 165 -13.19 11.08 -0.59
C ALA A 165 -12.84 11.03 0.90
N LEU A 166 -12.35 9.89 1.40
CA LEU A 166 -11.91 9.73 2.79
C LEU A 166 -10.67 10.59 3.13
N ALA A 167 -9.82 10.84 2.14
CA ALA A 167 -8.63 11.67 2.29
C ALA A 167 -8.86 13.16 2.02
N GLY A 168 -10.08 13.57 1.60
CA GLY A 168 -10.39 14.95 1.24
C GLY A 168 -9.80 15.38 -0.10
N LEU A 169 -9.52 14.42 -1.01
CA LEU A 169 -8.89 14.66 -2.31
C LEU A 169 -9.95 14.71 -3.43
N THR A 170 -9.75 15.60 -4.38
CA THR A 170 -10.58 15.69 -5.59
C THR A 170 -9.87 15.02 -6.76
N LEU A 171 -10.47 13.99 -7.33
CA LEU A 171 -9.93 13.28 -8.49
C LEU A 171 -10.37 13.95 -9.79
N ALA A 172 -9.44 14.08 -10.73
CA ALA A 172 -9.78 14.40 -12.12
C ALA A 172 -10.66 13.31 -12.73
N GLU A 173 -11.48 13.69 -13.73
CA GLU A 173 -12.35 12.75 -14.44
C GLU A 173 -11.53 11.64 -15.13
N ASP A 174 -11.97 10.40 -14.99
CA ASP A 174 -11.35 9.28 -15.69
C ASP A 174 -11.91 9.13 -17.12
N ARG A 175 -11.26 9.79 -18.08
CA ARG A 175 -11.64 9.76 -19.51
C ARG A 175 -11.15 8.52 -20.25
N ARG A 176 -10.52 7.55 -19.58
CA ARG A 176 -10.00 6.34 -20.23
C ARG A 176 -11.12 5.38 -20.60
N SER A 177 -10.99 4.75 -21.78
CA SER A 177 -11.85 3.66 -22.20
C SER A 177 -11.70 2.42 -21.31
N ARG A 178 -12.71 1.54 -21.28
CA ARG A 178 -12.64 0.27 -20.55
C ARG A 178 -11.41 -0.60 -20.92
N PRO A 179 -11.06 -0.80 -22.21
CA PRO A 179 -9.87 -1.55 -22.58
C PRO A 179 -8.59 -0.92 -22.03
N ARG A 180 -8.45 0.40 -22.09
CA ARG A 180 -7.27 1.11 -21.55
C ARG A 180 -7.12 0.90 -20.05
N ARG A 181 -8.20 0.92 -19.29
CA ARG A 181 -8.18 0.64 -17.85
C ARG A 181 -7.69 -0.80 -17.55
N LEU A 182 -8.08 -1.78 -18.38
CA LEU A 182 -7.61 -3.16 -18.23
C LEU A 182 -6.11 -3.28 -18.52
N LEU A 183 -5.63 -2.65 -19.57
CA LEU A 183 -4.19 -2.63 -19.91
C LEU A 183 -3.36 -1.96 -18.81
N ASP A 184 -3.81 -0.84 -18.26
CA ASP A 184 -3.12 -0.13 -17.17
C ASP A 184 -3.06 -0.99 -15.89
N ARG A 185 -4.11 -1.76 -15.60
CA ARG A 185 -4.10 -2.72 -14.48
C ARG A 185 -3.12 -3.87 -14.71
N ALA A 186 -3.03 -4.39 -15.93
CA ALA A 186 -2.05 -5.42 -16.28
C ALA A 186 -0.63 -4.89 -16.16
N ALA A 187 -0.34 -3.70 -16.69
CA ALA A 187 0.96 -3.05 -16.59
C ALA A 187 1.40 -2.80 -15.14
N ALA A 188 0.47 -2.34 -14.28
CA ALA A 188 0.74 -2.15 -12.86
C ALA A 188 1.06 -3.47 -12.14
N ARG A 189 0.48 -4.60 -12.57
CA ARG A 189 0.82 -5.92 -12.03
C ARG A 189 2.24 -6.33 -12.41
N ILE A 190 2.62 -6.17 -13.69
CA ILE A 190 3.94 -6.59 -14.19
C ILE A 190 5.08 -5.82 -13.51
N ARG A 191 4.90 -4.53 -13.24
CA ARG A 191 5.91 -3.69 -12.56
C ARG A 191 6.17 -4.12 -11.11
N HIS A 192 5.26 -4.84 -10.48
CA HIS A 192 5.32 -5.28 -9.07
C HIS A 192 5.31 -6.80 -8.90
N ILE A 193 5.50 -7.60 -9.98
CA ILE A 193 5.88 -9.00 -9.89
C ILE A 193 7.40 -9.03 -9.70
N ARG A 194 7.81 -9.25 -8.45
CA ARG A 194 9.21 -9.46 -8.08
C ARG A 194 9.36 -10.74 -7.29
#